data_7a658fe73a111fb78e3ac032a979c0c4
#
_entry.id   7a658fe73a111fb78e3ac032a979c0c4
#
_cell.length_a   1.000
_cell.length_b   1.000
_cell.length_c   1.000
_cell.angle_alpha   90.00
_cell.angle_beta   90.00
_cell.angle_gamma   90.00
#
_symmetry.space_group_name_H-M   'P 1'
#
loop_
_entity.id
_entity.type
_entity.pdbx_description
1 polymer ?
#
loop_
_entity_poly.entity_id
_entity_poly.type
_entity_poly.pdbx_seq_one_letter_code
_entity_poly.pdbx_strand_id
1 'polypeptide(L)'
;MPSIANPPYILEEISTHCKNFSELKIMGPCDVFFASSLAAFLPNLRVLSLRCSMLFTDVLVLILDSLQNLEVLNISHCVLMEALPAPQHKRIVKEIDVTIRQKASRLREFLTCMDDSCVMCQRTRTDEGLVRWYKYEEGLWKTDEVRSLTL
;
A
#
# COMPACT_ATOMS: atom_id res chain seq x y z
N MET A 1 10.21 5.99 17.77
CA MET A 1 9.34 6.95 17.08
C MET A 1 8.21 6.19 16.40
N PRO A 2 6.97 6.60 16.60
CA PRO A 2 5.92 6.04 15.77
C PRO A 2 6.24 6.37 14.32
N SER A 3 6.13 5.38 13.45
CA SER A 3 6.31 5.57 12.02
C SER A 3 5.42 6.72 11.55
N ILE A 4 5.98 7.66 10.81
CA ILE A 4 5.23 8.77 10.21
C ILE A 4 4.09 8.24 9.33
N ALA A 5 4.21 7.00 8.87
CA ALA A 5 3.21 6.36 8.04
C ALA A 5 1.98 5.86 8.83
N ASN A 6 2.03 5.86 10.15
CA ASN A 6 0.95 5.26 10.92
C ASN A 6 0.64 5.95 12.26
N PRO A 7 0.19 7.20 12.23
CA PRO A 7 -0.48 7.72 13.41
C PRO A 7 -1.96 7.35 13.31
N PRO A 8 -2.46 6.40 14.12
CA PRO A 8 -3.87 6.00 14.07
C PRO A 8 -4.82 7.16 14.35
N TYR A 9 -4.36 8.19 15.08
CA TYR A 9 -5.15 9.39 15.32
C TYR A 9 -5.43 10.21 14.05
N ILE A 10 -4.57 10.17 13.03
CA ILE A 10 -4.84 10.87 11.76
C ILE A 10 -6.04 10.24 11.05
N LEU A 11 -6.10 8.92 11.01
CA LEU A 11 -7.23 8.21 10.42
C LEU A 11 -8.52 8.47 11.19
N GLU A 12 -8.45 8.51 12.51
CA GLU A 12 -9.56 8.85 13.38
C GLU A 12 -10.06 10.28 13.10
N GLU A 13 -9.16 11.25 13.02
CA GLU A 13 -9.49 12.64 12.71
C GLU A 13 -10.13 12.77 11.32
N ILE A 14 -9.59 12.10 10.31
CA ILE A 14 -10.18 12.07 8.98
C ILE A 14 -11.59 11.50 9.03
N SER A 15 -11.79 10.40 9.74
CA SER A 15 -13.10 9.76 9.87
C SER A 15 -14.13 10.66 10.57
N THR A 16 -13.68 11.45 11.53
CA THR A 16 -14.53 12.36 12.30
C THR A 16 -14.93 13.61 11.49
N HIS A 17 -13.98 14.17 10.76
CA HIS A 17 -14.15 15.47 10.12
C HIS A 17 -14.38 15.43 8.61
N CYS A 18 -14.05 14.31 7.95
CA CYS A 18 -14.15 14.17 6.50
C CYS A 18 -15.10 13.04 6.13
N LYS A 19 -16.40 13.29 6.24
CA LYS A 19 -17.43 12.24 6.04
C LYS A 19 -17.45 11.63 4.65
N ASN A 20 -17.00 12.37 3.63
CA ASN A 20 -16.99 11.90 2.23
C ASN A 20 -15.59 11.47 1.77
N PHE A 21 -14.68 11.23 2.71
CA PHE A 21 -13.32 10.81 2.40
C PHE A 21 -13.32 9.40 1.79
N SER A 22 -12.86 9.27 0.56
CA SER A 22 -12.93 8.01 -0.17
C SER A 22 -11.62 7.60 -0.83
N GLU A 23 -10.62 8.48 -0.89
CA GLU A 23 -9.36 8.22 -1.57
C GLU A 23 -8.19 8.56 -0.65
N LEU A 24 -7.24 7.64 -0.53
CA LEU A 24 -6.07 7.79 0.35
C LEU A 24 -4.81 7.34 -0.36
N LYS A 25 -3.77 8.15 -0.25
CA LYS A 25 -2.43 7.80 -0.68
C LYS A 25 -1.49 7.88 0.51
N ILE A 26 -0.79 6.78 0.78
CA ILE A 26 0.22 6.71 1.85
C ILE A 26 1.45 5.98 1.30
N MET A 27 2.61 6.42 1.72
CA MET A 27 3.88 5.81 1.38
C MET A 27 4.66 5.54 2.67
N GLY A 28 5.23 4.35 2.78
CA GLY A 28 6.05 3.96 3.92
C GLY A 28 5.77 2.54 4.38
N PRO A 29 6.31 2.13 5.53
CA PRO A 29 6.00 0.83 6.10
C PRO A 29 4.52 0.74 6.51
N CYS A 30 3.84 -0.29 6.03
CA CYS A 30 2.43 -0.55 6.34
C CYS A 30 2.34 -1.87 7.11
N ASP A 31 1.93 -1.79 8.35
CA ASP A 31 1.80 -2.94 9.25
C ASP A 31 0.33 -3.33 9.48
N VAL A 32 0.14 -4.37 10.28
CA VAL A 32 -1.19 -4.87 10.63
C VAL A 32 -2.01 -3.79 11.37
N PHE A 33 -1.37 -2.98 12.19
CA PHE A 33 -2.06 -1.89 12.92
C PHE A 33 -2.60 -0.84 11.96
N PHE A 34 -1.83 -0.49 10.94
CA PHE A 34 -2.28 0.41 9.88
C PHE A 34 -3.49 -0.14 9.14
N ALA A 35 -3.43 -1.41 8.71
CA ALA A 35 -4.54 -2.05 8.01
C ALA A 35 -5.79 -2.12 8.88
N SER A 36 -5.64 -2.48 10.16
CA SER A 36 -6.74 -2.52 11.12
C SER A 36 -7.35 -1.13 11.34
N SER A 37 -6.51 -0.09 11.41
CA SER A 37 -6.98 1.28 11.57
C SER A 37 -7.74 1.76 10.33
N LEU A 38 -7.29 1.40 9.13
CA LEU A 38 -8.03 1.70 7.90
C LEU A 38 -9.43 1.08 7.95
N ALA A 39 -9.53 -0.17 8.34
CA ALA A 39 -10.81 -0.87 8.43
C ALA A 39 -11.73 -0.27 9.49
N ALA A 40 -11.16 0.17 10.61
CA ALA A 40 -11.92 0.75 11.72
C ALA A 40 -12.42 2.17 11.42
N PHE A 41 -11.56 3.00 10.85
CA PHE A 41 -11.86 4.43 10.68
C PHE A 41 -12.30 4.81 9.27
N LEU A 42 -11.87 4.09 8.24
CA LEU A 42 -12.20 4.38 6.84
C LEU A 42 -12.78 3.16 6.13
N PRO A 43 -13.85 2.53 6.67
CA PRO A 43 -14.40 1.30 6.08
C PRO A 43 -15.00 1.50 4.69
N ASN A 44 -15.32 2.73 4.32
CA ASN A 44 -15.92 3.08 3.03
C ASN A 44 -14.89 3.58 2.02
N LEU A 45 -13.61 3.38 2.28
CA LEU A 45 -12.54 3.78 1.37
C LEU A 45 -12.70 3.07 0.02
N ARG A 46 -12.63 3.82 -1.06
CA ARG A 46 -12.79 3.32 -2.43
C ARG A 46 -11.48 3.22 -3.19
N VAL A 47 -10.56 4.15 -2.94
CA VAL A 47 -9.26 4.20 -3.61
C VAL A 47 -8.16 4.24 -2.57
N LEU A 48 -7.23 3.29 -2.66
CA LEU A 48 -6.07 3.24 -1.78
C LEU A 48 -4.81 3.09 -2.63
N SER A 49 -3.87 4.01 -2.48
CA SER A 49 -2.55 3.88 -3.06
C SER A 49 -1.51 3.70 -1.97
N LEU A 50 -0.82 2.57 -2.03
CA LEU A 50 0.33 2.23 -1.19
C LEU A 50 1.61 2.17 -2.03
N ARG A 51 1.60 2.83 -3.18
CA ARG A 51 2.72 2.84 -4.12
C ARG A 51 4.03 3.13 -3.41
N CYS A 52 5.07 2.37 -3.72
CA CYS A 52 6.41 2.50 -3.14
C CYS A 52 6.47 2.26 -1.63
N SER A 53 5.51 1.53 -1.09
CA SER A 53 5.50 1.18 0.34
C SER A 53 6.12 -0.19 0.59
N MET A 54 6.38 -0.46 1.85
CA MET A 54 6.81 -1.78 2.31
C MET A 54 5.67 -2.42 3.10
N LEU A 55 5.23 -3.60 2.68
CA LEU A 55 4.13 -4.29 3.37
C LEU A 55 4.29 -5.80 3.32
N PHE A 56 3.78 -6.45 4.35
CA PHE A 56 3.70 -7.91 4.39
C PHE A 56 2.47 -8.39 3.61
N THR A 57 2.55 -9.60 3.08
CA THR A 57 1.45 -10.19 2.31
C THR A 57 0.17 -10.36 3.13
N ASP A 58 0.29 -10.65 4.43
CA ASP A 58 -0.86 -10.75 5.32
C ASP A 58 -1.55 -9.40 5.55
N VAL A 59 -0.81 -8.31 5.54
CA VAL A 59 -1.37 -6.94 5.59
C VAL A 59 -2.20 -6.67 4.34
N LEU A 60 -1.70 -7.06 3.17
CA LEU A 60 -2.41 -6.91 1.90
C LEU A 60 -3.71 -7.73 1.90
N VAL A 61 -3.65 -8.97 2.39
CA VAL A 61 -4.85 -9.82 2.54
C VAL A 61 -5.86 -9.16 3.48
N LEU A 62 -5.41 -8.63 4.61
CA LEU A 62 -6.28 -7.96 5.57
C LEU A 62 -6.98 -6.75 4.94
N ILE A 63 -6.26 -5.94 4.17
CA ILE A 63 -6.83 -4.80 3.44
C ILE A 63 -7.93 -5.27 2.47
N LEU A 64 -7.63 -6.30 1.67
CA LEU A 64 -8.58 -6.82 0.69
C LEU A 64 -9.82 -7.45 1.34
N ASP A 65 -9.66 -8.09 2.49
CA ASP A 65 -10.78 -8.69 3.21
C ASP A 65 -11.62 -7.68 3.99
N SER A 66 -11.00 -6.61 4.48
CA SER A 66 -11.65 -5.66 5.40
C SER A 66 -12.29 -4.47 4.70
N LEU A 67 -11.69 -3.97 3.61
CA LEU A 67 -12.20 -2.81 2.87
C LEU A 67 -13.14 -3.26 1.75
N GLN A 68 -14.38 -3.56 2.11
CA GLN A 68 -15.37 -4.14 1.17
C GLN A 68 -15.78 -3.20 0.04
N ASN A 69 -15.67 -1.89 0.24
CA ASN A 69 -16.01 -0.89 -0.77
C ASN A 69 -14.80 -0.46 -1.62
N LEU A 70 -13.65 -1.06 -1.40
CA LEU A 70 -12.45 -0.74 -2.17
C LEU A 70 -12.65 -1.12 -3.63
N GLU A 71 -12.39 -0.18 -4.52
CA GLU A 71 -12.52 -0.34 -5.97
C GLU A 71 -11.17 -0.33 -6.68
N VAL A 72 -10.22 0.47 -6.15
CA VAL A 72 -8.89 0.65 -6.75
C VAL A 72 -7.83 0.50 -5.67
N LEU A 73 -6.86 -0.36 -5.94
CA LEU A 73 -5.69 -0.55 -5.08
C LEU A 73 -4.42 -0.46 -5.92
N ASN A 74 -3.53 0.45 -5.55
CA ASN A 74 -2.23 0.58 -6.19
C ASN A 74 -1.13 0.14 -5.24
N ILE A 75 -0.45 -0.96 -5.60
CA ILE A 75 0.73 -1.44 -4.90
C ILE A 75 1.96 -1.46 -5.81
N SER A 76 1.97 -0.59 -6.83
CA SER A 76 3.10 -0.49 -7.75
C SER A 76 4.37 -0.15 -6.98
N HIS A 77 5.45 -0.83 -7.32
CA HIS A 77 6.78 -0.64 -6.75
C HIS A 77 6.86 -0.88 -5.24
N CYS A 78 5.88 -1.59 -4.67
CA CYS A 78 5.93 -2.00 -3.27
C CYS A 78 6.96 -3.11 -3.06
N VAL A 79 7.56 -3.13 -1.88
CA VAL A 79 8.30 -4.30 -1.40
C VAL A 79 7.32 -5.17 -0.63
N LEU A 80 6.95 -6.29 -1.21
CA LEU A 80 6.11 -7.30 -0.54
C LEU A 80 7.00 -8.27 0.21
N MET A 81 6.66 -8.53 1.45
CA MET A 81 7.42 -9.44 2.31
C MET A 81 6.51 -10.51 2.89
N GLU A 82 7.07 -11.67 3.11
CA GLU A 82 6.42 -12.78 3.77
C GLU A 82 7.15 -13.09 5.06
N ALA A 83 6.40 -13.20 6.16
CA ALA A 83 6.95 -13.63 7.44
C ALA A 83 7.26 -15.13 7.38
N LEU A 84 8.46 -15.51 7.83
CA LEU A 84 8.91 -16.89 7.87
C LEU A 84 9.16 -17.31 9.32
N PRO A 85 9.01 -18.64 9.63
CA PRO A 85 9.36 -19.12 10.96
C PRO A 85 10.86 -18.97 11.24
N ALA A 86 11.22 -18.84 12.52
CA ALA A 86 12.60 -18.74 12.94
C ALA A 86 13.43 -19.95 12.43
N PRO A 87 14.72 -19.76 12.07
CA PRO A 87 15.55 -18.54 12.19
C PRO A 87 15.41 -17.53 11.06
N GLN A 88 14.65 -17.84 10.02
CA GLN A 88 14.40 -16.95 8.91
C GLN A 88 13.23 -16.02 9.28
N HIS A 89 13.45 -14.72 9.37
CA HIS A 89 12.43 -13.80 9.85
C HIS A 89 11.48 -13.31 8.75
N LYS A 90 12.00 -13.05 7.56
CA LYS A 90 11.22 -12.54 6.44
C LYS A 90 11.93 -12.79 5.12
N ARG A 91 11.17 -12.83 4.03
CA ARG A 91 11.72 -12.82 2.68
C ARG A 91 10.93 -11.89 1.79
N ILE A 92 11.61 -11.35 0.77
CA ILE A 92 10.97 -10.53 -0.26
C ILE A 92 10.24 -11.47 -1.23
N VAL A 93 8.96 -11.17 -1.47
CA VAL A 93 8.12 -11.90 -2.43
C VAL A 93 8.28 -11.24 -3.79
N LYS A 94 8.58 -12.02 -4.80
CA LYS A 94 8.80 -11.54 -6.18
C LYS A 94 7.55 -11.61 -7.05
N GLU A 95 6.56 -12.39 -6.63
CA GLU A 95 5.32 -12.58 -7.38
C GLU A 95 4.13 -12.49 -6.44
N ILE A 96 3.02 -12.01 -6.96
CA ILE A 96 1.79 -11.92 -6.20
C ILE A 96 1.13 -13.29 -6.15
N ASP A 97 0.85 -13.76 -4.94
CA ASP A 97 0.19 -15.03 -4.69
C ASP A 97 -1.19 -15.09 -5.38
N VAL A 98 -1.54 -16.29 -5.81
CA VAL A 98 -2.85 -16.60 -6.42
C VAL A 98 -4.00 -16.17 -5.52
N THR A 99 -3.90 -16.41 -4.21
CA THR A 99 -4.93 -16.02 -3.24
C THR A 99 -5.16 -14.51 -3.25
N ILE A 100 -4.09 -13.74 -3.27
CA ILE A 100 -4.16 -12.27 -3.34
C ILE A 100 -4.78 -11.82 -4.66
N ARG A 101 -4.38 -12.43 -5.77
CA ARG A 101 -4.95 -12.13 -7.09
C ARG A 101 -6.45 -12.41 -7.13
N GLN A 102 -6.88 -13.52 -6.55
CA GLN A 102 -8.29 -13.88 -6.47
C GLN A 102 -9.09 -12.86 -5.65
N LYS A 103 -8.56 -12.46 -4.50
CA LYS A 103 -9.19 -11.44 -3.66
C LYS A 103 -9.25 -10.08 -4.36
N ALA A 104 -8.21 -9.73 -5.10
CA ALA A 104 -8.14 -8.47 -5.83
C ALA A 104 -8.98 -8.47 -7.13
N SER A 105 -9.44 -9.63 -7.59
CA SER A 105 -10.21 -9.74 -8.83
C SER A 105 -11.54 -8.97 -8.80
N ARG A 106 -12.07 -8.69 -7.62
CA ARG A 106 -13.28 -7.87 -7.45
C ARG A 106 -13.01 -6.37 -7.64
N LEU A 107 -11.77 -5.95 -7.61
CA LEU A 107 -11.41 -4.55 -7.76
C LEU A 107 -11.54 -4.10 -9.22
N ARG A 108 -11.97 -2.88 -9.43
CA ARG A 108 -11.99 -2.27 -10.76
C ARG A 108 -10.60 -2.12 -11.34
N GLU A 109 -9.63 -1.74 -10.50
CA GLU A 109 -8.23 -1.64 -10.87
C GLU A 109 -7.34 -2.17 -9.75
N PHE A 110 -6.37 -2.98 -10.13
CA PHE A 110 -5.32 -3.47 -9.23
C PHE A 110 -3.98 -3.22 -9.90
N LEU A 111 -3.32 -2.13 -9.51
CA LEU A 111 -2.07 -1.67 -10.11
C LEU A 111 -0.88 -2.29 -9.37
N THR A 112 -0.02 -2.94 -10.12
CA THR A 112 1.17 -3.61 -9.58
C THR A 112 2.38 -3.36 -10.47
N CYS A 113 3.56 -3.33 -9.85
CA CYS A 113 4.84 -3.41 -10.53
C CYS A 113 5.84 -4.07 -9.58
N MET A 114 6.36 -5.22 -9.97
CA MET A 114 7.34 -5.98 -9.18
C MET A 114 8.48 -6.44 -10.08
N ASP A 115 8.91 -5.59 -10.99
CA ASP A 115 9.94 -5.91 -11.97
C ASP A 115 11.32 -5.60 -11.39
N ASP A 116 12.21 -6.60 -11.42
CA ASP A 116 13.59 -6.45 -10.94
C ASP A 116 14.40 -5.44 -11.76
N SER A 117 14.02 -5.19 -13.01
CA SER A 117 14.66 -4.19 -13.86
C SER A 117 14.10 -2.78 -13.65
N CYS A 118 13.00 -2.62 -12.94
CA CYS A 118 12.38 -1.33 -12.68
C CYS A 118 13.18 -0.54 -11.65
N VAL A 119 13.61 0.67 -12.03
CA VAL A 119 14.38 1.56 -11.14
C VAL A 119 13.62 1.90 -9.86
N MET A 120 12.31 2.14 -9.95
CA MET A 120 11.48 2.45 -8.79
C MET A 120 11.35 1.27 -7.84
N CYS A 121 11.20 0.05 -8.37
CA CYS A 121 11.16 -1.15 -7.54
C CYS A 121 12.50 -1.38 -6.83
N GLN A 122 13.62 -1.16 -7.52
CA GLN A 122 14.95 -1.28 -6.94
C GLN A 122 15.13 -0.25 -5.80
N ARG A 123 14.72 0.99 -6.02
CA ARG A 123 14.81 2.03 -5.00
C ARG A 123 13.95 1.74 -3.78
N THR A 124 12.74 1.28 -3.98
CA THR A 124 11.87 0.92 -2.86
C THR A 124 12.51 -0.17 -2.00
N ARG A 125 13.13 -1.16 -2.62
CA ARG A 125 13.85 -2.22 -1.90
C ARG A 125 15.04 -1.67 -1.13
N THR A 126 15.82 -0.78 -1.74
CA THR A 126 17.02 -0.18 -1.12
C THR A 126 16.65 0.72 0.05
N ASP A 127 15.58 1.49 -0.08
CA ASP A 127 15.15 2.47 0.93
C ASP A 127 14.12 1.90 1.91
N GLU A 128 13.86 0.60 1.86
CA GLU A 128 12.90 -0.08 2.75
C GLU A 128 11.51 0.54 2.71
N GLY A 129 11.07 0.98 1.54
CA GLY A 129 9.77 1.60 1.36
C GLY A 129 9.71 3.10 1.71
N LEU A 130 10.85 3.72 1.99
CA LEU A 130 10.94 5.14 2.30
C LEU A 130 11.46 5.96 1.11
N VAL A 131 10.96 5.70 -0.06
CA VAL A 131 11.45 6.30 -1.31
C VAL A 131 11.25 7.81 -1.31
N ARG A 132 12.33 8.54 -1.56
CA ARG A 132 12.33 10.00 -1.71
C ARG A 132 12.21 10.41 -3.18
N TRP A 133 11.28 9.79 -3.87
CA TRP A 133 11.07 9.97 -5.31
C TRP A 133 10.76 11.41 -5.73
N TYR A 134 10.05 12.13 -4.87
CA TYR A 134 9.62 13.49 -5.15
C TYR A 134 10.78 14.47 -5.45
N LYS A 135 11.96 14.13 -5.01
CA LYS A 135 13.13 14.98 -5.18
C LYS A 135 13.77 14.84 -6.58
N TYR A 136 13.71 13.62 -7.13
CA TYR A 136 14.48 13.29 -8.33
C TYR A 136 13.63 12.75 -9.50
N GLU A 137 12.39 12.37 -9.23
CA GLU A 137 11.57 11.63 -10.18
C GLU A 137 10.13 12.12 -10.24
N GLU A 138 9.95 13.42 -10.03
CA GLU A 138 8.62 14.04 -9.93
C GLU A 138 7.69 13.70 -11.09
N GLY A 139 8.24 13.49 -12.31
CA GLY A 139 7.43 13.14 -13.48
C GLY A 139 7.06 11.66 -13.58
N LEU A 140 7.87 10.77 -13.02
CA LEU A 140 7.72 9.32 -13.24
C LEU A 140 6.59 8.69 -12.43
N TRP A 141 6.34 9.17 -11.21
CA TRP A 141 5.31 8.60 -10.35
C TRP A 141 3.89 8.80 -10.90
N LYS A 142 3.70 9.76 -11.77
CA LYS A 142 2.38 10.06 -12.34
C LYS A 142 1.91 9.02 -13.35
N THR A 143 2.83 8.30 -13.98
CA THR A 143 2.51 7.33 -15.02
C THR A 143 1.87 6.05 -14.49
N ASP A 144 2.20 5.68 -13.27
CA ASP A 144 1.74 4.44 -12.64
C ASP A 144 0.95 4.67 -11.35
N GLU A 145 0.48 5.89 -11.15
CA GLU A 145 -0.40 6.23 -10.04
C GLU A 145 -1.86 6.23 -10.48
N VAL A 146 -2.76 6.07 -9.52
CA VAL A 146 -4.19 6.23 -9.74
C VAL A 146 -4.46 7.66 -10.23
N ARG A 147 -5.21 7.79 -11.32
CA ARG A 147 -5.42 9.07 -11.99
C ARG A 147 -5.92 10.18 -11.06
N SER A 148 -6.83 9.85 -10.16
CA SER A 148 -7.38 10.82 -9.21
C SER A 148 -6.36 11.28 -8.16
N LEU A 149 -5.26 10.55 -7.98
CA LEU A 149 -4.21 10.83 -7.00
C LEU A 149 -2.94 11.44 -7.61
N THR A 150 -2.95 11.76 -8.91
CA THR A 150 -1.77 12.27 -9.64
C THR A 150 -1.61 13.79 -9.58
N LEU A 151 -2.40 14.48 -8.80
CA LEU A 151 -2.36 15.94 -8.68
C LEU A 151 -1.15 16.46 -7.91
#